data_6d05885ecd420b216d2d4a6123bb5117
#
_entry.id   6d05885ecd420b216d2d4a6123bb5117
#
_cell.length_a   1.000
_cell.length_b   1.000
_cell.length_c   1.000
_cell.angle_alpha   90.00
_cell.angle_beta   90.00
_cell.angle_gamma   90.00
#
_symmetry.space_group_name_H-M   'P 1'
#
loop_
_entity.id
_entity.type
_entity.pdbx_description
1 polymer ?
#
loop_
_entity_poly.entity_id
_entity_poly.type
_entity_poly.pdbx_seq_one_letter_code
_entity_poly.pdbx_strand_id
1 'polypeptide(L)'
;MKETAFVLLLASCSGPSSERDSATDSATTALDADVDPVCDETPAIYIGTGEEAFEPLSEGDEVPIISGPQGGWHIWQSIETYNLGVIADTHLSITLASTGETVSDGRYLVGLLEDEEMECRNYYFGLFGFLDIDDLAYKDCDTPPELLGYREVCLNVEVTDEHGVEASDSRCVLAVPWTGDDTPIDDICLPPH
;
A
#
# COMPACT_ATOMS: atom_id res chain seq x y z
N MET A 1 19.80 54.90 -35.86
CA MET A 1 18.93 56.09 -35.91
C MET A 1 17.56 55.72 -35.35
N LYS A 2 17.17 56.55 -34.39
CA LYS A 2 15.85 56.64 -33.74
C LYS A 2 15.57 55.50 -32.72
N GLU A 3 15.80 55.72 -31.43
CA GLU A 3 15.05 56.54 -30.44
C GLU A 3 13.64 55.99 -30.22
N THR A 4 13.43 55.57 -29.05
CA THR A 4 12.75 56.11 -27.87
C THR A 4 11.34 55.54 -27.68
N ALA A 5 11.05 54.96 -26.59
CA ALA A 5 10.25 55.57 -25.56
C ALA A 5 10.02 54.60 -24.35
N PHE A 6 10.39 55.17 -23.28
CA PHE A 6 10.14 54.80 -21.89
C PHE A 6 8.69 55.14 -21.55
N VAL A 7 7.92 54.18 -20.99
CA VAL A 7 6.74 54.53 -20.19
C VAL A 7 6.77 53.74 -18.90
N LEU A 8 7.05 54.49 -17.87
CA LEU A 8 6.91 54.14 -16.47
C LEU A 8 5.45 54.42 -16.07
N LEU A 9 4.75 53.47 -15.50
CA LEU A 9 3.51 53.72 -14.78
C LEU A 9 3.50 52.96 -13.47
N LEU A 10 3.58 53.73 -12.42
CA LEU A 10 3.40 53.39 -11.02
C LEU A 10 1.91 53.33 -10.69
N ALA A 11 1.63 52.62 -9.61
CA ALA A 11 0.47 52.62 -8.70
C ALA A 11 -0.39 51.36 -8.82
N SER A 12 -0.84 50.70 -7.80
CA SER A 12 -1.08 51.04 -6.41
C SER A 12 -1.36 49.76 -5.61
N CYS A 13 -1.01 49.77 -4.37
CA CYS A 13 -1.45 48.84 -3.33
C CYS A 13 -2.96 48.78 -3.22
N SER A 14 -3.51 47.59 -3.02
CA SER A 14 -4.66 47.39 -2.11
C SER A 14 -4.94 45.93 -1.87
N GLY A 15 -4.85 45.51 -0.63
CA GLY A 15 -5.76 44.64 0.07
C GLY A 15 -5.50 43.13 0.07
N PRO A 16 -5.40 42.52 1.23
CA PRO A 16 -5.32 41.07 1.35
C PRO A 16 -6.73 40.47 1.31
N SER A 17 -7.06 39.75 0.28
CA SER A 17 -8.15 38.79 0.33
C SER A 17 -7.59 37.45 0.80
N SER A 18 -7.99 37.11 1.99
CA SER A 18 -7.84 35.79 2.59
C SER A 18 -8.66 34.78 1.78
N GLU A 19 -8.05 34.16 0.79
CA GLU A 19 -8.53 32.89 0.25
C GLU A 19 -8.03 31.80 1.19
N ARG A 20 -8.97 31.22 1.90
CA ARG A 20 -8.80 29.95 2.60
C ARG A 20 -8.64 28.89 1.53
N ASP A 21 -7.42 28.54 1.23
CA ASP A 21 -7.12 27.25 0.64
C ASP A 21 -7.52 26.17 1.64
N SER A 22 -8.64 25.54 1.35
CA SER A 22 -8.95 24.24 1.94
C SER A 22 -7.98 23.25 1.31
N ALA A 23 -6.76 23.21 1.81
CA ALA A 23 -5.93 22.04 1.67
C ALA A 23 -6.61 20.94 2.47
N THR A 24 -7.23 20.01 1.76
CA THR A 24 -7.58 18.70 2.32
C THR A 24 -6.26 18.02 2.59
N ASP A 25 -5.74 18.24 3.77
CA ASP A 25 -4.62 17.50 4.32
C ASP A 25 -5.14 16.08 4.54
N SER A 26 -4.90 15.21 3.57
CA SER A 26 -4.95 13.77 3.80
C SER A 26 -3.79 13.45 4.73
N ALA A 27 -4.07 13.54 6.02
CA ALA A 27 -3.14 13.13 7.04
C ALA A 27 -2.96 11.61 6.93
N THR A 28 -1.96 11.20 6.17
CA THR A 28 -1.37 9.88 6.29
C THR A 28 -0.70 9.84 7.65
N THR A 29 -1.45 9.44 8.66
CA THR A 29 -0.90 9.20 9.99
C THR A 29 -0.21 7.85 9.93
N ALA A 30 1.08 7.86 9.64
CA ALA A 30 1.93 6.74 9.99
C ALA A 30 1.91 6.65 11.53
N LEU A 31 1.12 5.73 12.05
CA LEU A 31 1.06 5.49 13.48
C LEU A 31 2.33 4.73 13.90
N ASP A 32 3.03 5.30 14.86
CA ASP A 32 4.07 4.58 15.61
C ASP A 32 3.48 3.28 16.17
N ALA A 33 4.21 2.17 15.98
CA ALA A 33 3.78 0.81 16.31
C ALA A 33 3.55 0.54 17.81
N ASP A 34 3.57 1.56 18.67
CA ASP A 34 3.49 1.43 20.12
C ASP A 34 2.22 2.05 20.75
N VAL A 35 1.26 2.51 19.95
CA VAL A 35 0.00 3.01 20.50
C VAL A 35 -1.10 2.02 20.16
N ASP A 36 -1.57 1.29 21.16
CA ASP A 36 -2.78 0.47 21.00
C ASP A 36 -3.91 1.38 20.48
N PRO A 37 -4.49 1.09 19.32
CA PRO A 37 -5.58 1.89 18.79
C PRO A 37 -6.76 1.82 19.76
N VAL A 38 -7.19 2.97 20.21
CA VAL A 38 -8.35 3.09 21.07
C VAL A 38 -9.59 3.16 20.19
N CYS A 39 -10.69 2.53 20.61
CA CYS A 39 -12.00 2.68 19.97
C CYS A 39 -12.49 4.11 20.13
N ASP A 40 -12.00 5.06 19.31
CA ASP A 40 -12.27 6.51 19.39
C ASP A 40 -13.17 6.97 18.28
N GLU A 41 -13.93 6.32 17.61
CA GLU A 41 -14.79 6.70 16.48
C GLU A 41 -14.02 7.06 15.18
N THR A 42 -12.71 7.08 15.17
CA THR A 42 -11.93 7.36 13.96
C THR A 42 -11.75 6.07 13.15
N PRO A 43 -12.21 6.01 11.90
CA PRO A 43 -11.95 4.87 11.03
C PRO A 43 -10.45 4.72 10.77
N ALA A 44 -9.95 3.49 10.90
CA ALA A 44 -8.56 3.18 10.60
C ALA A 44 -8.44 1.77 9.99
N ILE A 45 -7.37 1.57 9.22
CA ILE A 45 -7.00 0.27 8.67
C ILE A 45 -5.49 0.12 8.77
N TYR A 46 -5.06 -1.11 9.02
CA TYR A 46 -3.66 -1.51 9.01
C TYR A 46 -3.49 -2.69 8.07
N ILE A 47 -2.52 -2.58 7.18
CA ILE A 47 -2.13 -3.69 6.34
C ILE A 47 -1.14 -4.58 7.09
N GLY A 48 -1.32 -5.89 6.96
CA GLY A 48 -0.47 -6.91 7.53
C GLY A 48 -0.27 -8.06 6.54
N THR A 49 0.28 -9.14 7.03
CA THR A 49 0.46 -10.41 6.33
C THR A 49 -0.23 -11.55 7.09
N GLY A 50 0.00 -12.78 6.67
CA GLY A 50 -0.50 -14.00 7.30
C GLY A 50 -1.60 -14.70 6.51
N GLU A 51 -1.55 -16.03 6.49
CA GLU A 51 -2.52 -16.90 5.81
C GLU A 51 -3.72 -17.21 6.72
N GLU A 52 -3.46 -17.55 7.98
CA GLU A 52 -4.45 -18.06 8.94
C GLU A 52 -4.78 -17.04 10.05
N ALA A 53 -4.01 -15.97 10.17
CA ALA A 53 -4.21 -14.90 11.14
C ALA A 53 -3.62 -13.59 10.62
N PHE A 54 -4.09 -12.47 11.19
CA PHE A 54 -3.47 -11.17 10.94
C PHE A 54 -2.10 -11.11 11.62
N GLU A 55 -1.08 -10.81 10.86
CA GLU A 55 0.28 -10.58 11.32
C GLU A 55 0.66 -9.13 10.99
N PRO A 56 0.87 -8.27 12.00
CA PRO A 56 1.17 -6.87 11.77
C PRO A 56 2.53 -6.71 11.06
N LEU A 57 2.64 -5.69 10.21
CA LEU A 57 3.85 -5.33 9.50
C LEU A 57 4.36 -3.97 9.91
N SER A 58 5.68 -3.89 10.11
CA SER A 58 6.43 -2.66 10.23
C SER A 58 7.17 -2.34 8.92
N GLU A 59 7.57 -1.08 8.75
CA GLU A 59 8.41 -0.69 7.62
C GLU A 59 9.72 -1.50 7.59
N GLY A 60 10.01 -2.09 6.45
CA GLY A 60 11.22 -2.88 6.22
C GLY A 60 11.17 -4.32 6.73
N ASP A 61 10.04 -4.79 7.26
CA ASP A 61 9.88 -6.20 7.62
C ASP A 61 10.01 -7.10 6.39
N GLU A 62 10.42 -8.34 6.59
CA GLU A 62 10.52 -9.34 5.53
C GLU A 62 9.18 -10.02 5.31
N VAL A 63 8.74 -10.11 4.04
CA VAL A 63 7.55 -10.86 3.64
C VAL A 63 7.89 -11.92 2.60
N PRO A 64 7.40 -13.16 2.76
CA PRO A 64 7.72 -14.23 1.83
C PRO A 64 6.94 -14.11 0.51
N ILE A 65 7.63 -14.35 -0.61
CA ILE A 65 7.01 -14.62 -1.91
C ILE A 65 6.73 -16.12 -1.98
N ILE A 66 5.47 -16.50 -2.09
CA ILE A 66 5.00 -17.88 -1.97
C ILE A 66 4.52 -18.40 -3.32
N SER A 67 4.89 -19.65 -3.65
CA SER A 67 4.36 -20.35 -4.81
C SER A 67 2.98 -20.94 -4.50
N GLY A 68 1.99 -20.60 -5.29
CA GLY A 68 0.64 -21.15 -5.14
C GLY A 68 0.51 -22.57 -5.68
N PRO A 69 -0.43 -23.38 -5.16
CA PRO A 69 -0.60 -24.80 -5.54
C PRO A 69 -1.08 -25.00 -7.00
N GLN A 70 -1.59 -23.97 -7.63
CA GLN A 70 -2.05 -23.98 -9.02
C GLN A 70 -1.05 -23.31 -10.00
N GLY A 71 0.14 -23.00 -9.50
CA GLY A 71 1.13 -22.17 -10.16
C GLY A 71 0.90 -20.67 -9.84
N GLY A 72 1.86 -19.84 -10.23
CA GLY A 72 1.88 -18.42 -9.90
C GLY A 72 2.49 -18.15 -8.52
N TRP A 73 2.66 -16.87 -8.25
CA TRP A 73 3.33 -16.38 -7.05
C TRP A 73 2.46 -15.34 -6.38
N HIS A 74 2.53 -15.24 -5.06
CA HIS A 74 1.79 -14.26 -4.30
C HIS A 74 2.52 -13.88 -3.02
N ILE A 75 2.10 -12.76 -2.45
CA ILE A 75 2.39 -12.36 -1.08
C ILE A 75 1.06 -12.37 -0.33
N TRP A 76 1.02 -12.97 0.86
CA TRP A 76 -0.15 -12.90 1.72
C TRP A 76 -0.36 -11.46 2.20
N GLN A 77 -1.59 -11.00 2.08
CA GLN A 77 -2.03 -9.71 2.62
C GLN A 77 -3.17 -9.95 3.60
N SER A 78 -3.16 -9.22 4.68
CA SER A 78 -4.19 -9.25 5.72
C SER A 78 -4.48 -7.83 6.15
N ILE A 79 -5.67 -7.61 6.66
CA ILE A 79 -6.10 -6.29 7.12
C ILE A 79 -6.68 -6.38 8.52
N GLU A 80 -6.38 -5.38 9.32
CA GLU A 80 -7.00 -5.08 10.60
C GLU A 80 -7.66 -3.72 10.50
N THR A 81 -8.92 -3.60 10.92
CA THR A 81 -9.70 -2.37 10.79
C THR A 81 -10.26 -1.95 12.13
N TYR A 82 -10.47 -0.66 12.29
CA TYR A 82 -11.11 -0.06 13.46
C TYR A 82 -12.23 0.88 13.01
N ASN A 83 -13.38 0.78 13.67
CA ASN A 83 -14.54 1.65 13.43
C ASN A 83 -15.02 1.63 11.96
N LEU A 84 -14.85 0.52 11.26
CA LEU A 84 -15.41 0.23 9.94
C LEU A 84 -16.51 -0.83 10.07
N GLY A 85 -17.44 -0.83 9.12
CA GLY A 85 -18.46 -1.87 9.01
C GLY A 85 -17.86 -3.24 8.68
N VAL A 86 -18.68 -4.29 8.82
CA VAL A 86 -18.23 -5.68 8.66
C VAL A 86 -18.17 -6.17 7.21
N ILE A 87 -18.67 -5.38 6.25
CA ILE A 87 -18.55 -5.69 4.81
C ILE A 87 -17.74 -4.57 4.17
N ALA A 88 -16.67 -4.95 3.50
CA ALA A 88 -15.73 -4.00 2.93
C ALA A 88 -15.39 -4.33 1.47
N ASP A 89 -15.51 -3.34 0.58
CA ASP A 89 -14.90 -3.34 -0.75
C ASP A 89 -13.43 -2.95 -0.55
N THR A 90 -12.54 -3.92 -0.76
CA THR A 90 -11.11 -3.81 -0.46
C THR A 90 -10.32 -3.84 -1.75
N HIS A 91 -9.55 -2.79 -2.00
CA HIS A 91 -8.57 -2.72 -3.09
C HIS A 91 -7.18 -2.92 -2.51
N LEU A 92 -6.50 -3.95 -2.94
CA LEU A 92 -5.13 -4.29 -2.56
C LEU A 92 -4.21 -4.13 -3.77
N SER A 93 -3.08 -3.48 -3.58
CA SER A 93 -2.04 -3.43 -4.59
C SER A 93 -0.65 -3.59 -4.00
N ILE A 94 0.28 -4.08 -4.83
CA ILE A 94 1.70 -4.15 -4.48
C ILE A 94 2.47 -3.40 -5.55
N THR A 95 3.34 -2.50 -5.12
CA THR A 95 4.18 -1.71 -6.02
C THR A 95 5.66 -1.87 -5.69
N LEU A 96 6.51 -1.78 -6.70
CA LEU A 96 7.96 -1.67 -6.48
C LEU A 96 8.28 -0.30 -5.86
N ALA A 97 8.91 -0.28 -4.69
CA ALA A 97 9.24 0.97 -4.01
C ALA A 97 10.18 1.87 -4.84
N SER A 98 11.06 1.27 -5.65
CA SER A 98 12.05 2.00 -6.45
C SER A 98 11.48 2.71 -7.68
N THR A 99 10.40 2.18 -8.28
CA THR A 99 9.85 2.68 -9.56
C THR A 99 8.38 3.10 -9.46
N GLY A 100 7.66 2.60 -8.45
CA GLY A 100 6.21 2.75 -8.33
C GLY A 100 5.41 1.86 -9.29
N GLU A 101 6.08 0.97 -10.04
CA GLU A 101 5.38 0.03 -10.92
C GLU A 101 4.57 -0.97 -10.12
N THR A 102 3.32 -1.21 -10.56
CA THR A 102 2.41 -2.16 -9.92
C THR A 102 2.73 -3.58 -10.35
N VAL A 103 2.91 -4.48 -9.37
CA VAL A 103 3.17 -5.91 -9.57
C VAL A 103 2.02 -6.78 -9.06
N SER A 104 1.04 -6.20 -8.41
CA SER A 104 -0.20 -6.84 -8.00
C SER A 104 -1.31 -5.80 -7.90
N ASP A 105 -2.50 -6.14 -8.37
CA ASP A 105 -3.69 -5.31 -8.26
C ASP A 105 -4.91 -6.23 -8.13
N GLY A 106 -5.66 -6.09 -7.04
CA GLY A 106 -6.81 -6.94 -6.75
C GLY A 106 -7.90 -6.22 -5.98
N ARG A 107 -9.16 -6.54 -6.31
CA ARG A 107 -10.33 -6.07 -5.56
C ARG A 107 -11.11 -7.23 -4.99
N TYR A 108 -11.50 -7.08 -3.74
CA TYR A 108 -12.17 -8.11 -2.97
C TYR A 108 -13.35 -7.51 -2.20
N LEU A 109 -14.50 -8.14 -2.28
CA LEU A 109 -15.58 -7.86 -1.33
C LEU A 109 -15.41 -8.87 -0.18
N VAL A 110 -15.03 -8.38 0.98
CA VAL A 110 -14.74 -9.22 2.14
C VAL A 110 -15.76 -9.01 3.26
N GLY A 111 -16.04 -10.10 3.99
CA GLY A 111 -16.75 -10.03 5.27
C GLY A 111 -15.71 -10.07 6.39
N LEU A 112 -15.55 -8.96 7.08
CA LEU A 112 -14.59 -8.84 8.18
C LEU A 112 -15.03 -9.70 9.36
N LEU A 113 -14.06 -10.27 10.05
CA LEU A 113 -14.24 -11.03 11.27
C LEU A 113 -14.20 -10.08 12.46
N GLU A 114 -15.26 -10.07 13.23
CA GLU A 114 -15.34 -9.25 14.44
C GLU A 114 -14.41 -9.82 15.53
N ASP A 115 -13.71 -8.93 16.22
CA ASP A 115 -12.88 -9.31 17.36
C ASP A 115 -13.76 -9.51 18.60
N GLU A 116 -13.57 -10.62 19.30
CA GLU A 116 -14.37 -10.94 20.51
C GLU A 116 -13.99 -10.09 21.73
N GLU A 117 -12.77 -9.52 21.72
CA GLU A 117 -12.22 -8.75 22.85
C GLU A 117 -12.37 -7.23 22.65
N MET A 118 -12.48 -6.78 21.40
CA MET A 118 -12.54 -5.35 21.05
C MET A 118 -13.60 -5.07 19.98
N GLU A 119 -14.76 -4.61 20.40
CA GLU A 119 -15.96 -4.43 19.55
C GLU A 119 -15.73 -3.54 18.29
N CYS A 120 -14.79 -2.60 18.33
CA CYS A 120 -14.52 -1.73 17.19
C CYS A 120 -13.46 -2.29 16.22
N ARG A 121 -12.84 -3.42 16.55
CA ARG A 121 -11.79 -4.04 15.75
C ARG A 121 -12.34 -5.19 14.93
N ASN A 122 -12.01 -5.18 13.65
CA ASN A 122 -12.32 -6.29 12.76
C ASN A 122 -11.08 -6.63 11.95
N TYR A 123 -11.01 -7.83 11.39
CA TYR A 123 -9.88 -8.25 10.57
C TYR A 123 -10.29 -9.20 9.46
N TYR A 124 -9.44 -9.29 8.45
CA TYR A 124 -9.48 -10.32 7.42
C TYR A 124 -8.05 -10.73 7.06
N PHE A 125 -7.84 -12.03 6.89
CA PHE A 125 -6.52 -12.57 6.59
C PHE A 125 -6.57 -13.54 5.41
N GLY A 126 -5.40 -13.85 4.84
CA GLY A 126 -5.28 -14.80 3.75
C GLY A 126 -5.72 -14.25 2.39
N LEU A 127 -5.62 -12.94 2.15
CA LEU A 127 -5.83 -12.35 0.83
C LEU A 127 -4.60 -12.56 -0.05
N PHE A 128 -4.84 -12.89 -1.31
CA PHE A 128 -3.77 -13.13 -2.26
C PHE A 128 -3.35 -11.84 -2.97
N GLY A 129 -2.16 -11.35 -2.71
CA GLY A 129 -1.49 -10.39 -3.59
C GLY A 129 -0.82 -11.15 -4.74
N PHE A 130 -1.57 -11.53 -5.78
CA PHE A 130 -1.02 -12.22 -6.93
C PHE A 130 -0.02 -11.35 -7.67
N LEU A 131 1.19 -11.88 -7.87
CA LEU A 131 2.28 -11.17 -8.49
C LEU A 131 2.27 -11.41 -10.00
N ASP A 132 2.20 -10.33 -10.75
CA ASP A 132 2.28 -10.31 -12.21
C ASP A 132 3.40 -9.34 -12.61
N ILE A 133 4.34 -9.85 -13.39
CA ILE A 133 5.50 -9.10 -13.87
C ILE A 133 5.57 -9.03 -15.39
N ASP A 134 4.60 -9.59 -16.10
CA ASP A 134 4.63 -9.75 -17.56
C ASP A 134 4.69 -8.40 -18.30
N ASP A 135 4.06 -7.37 -17.74
CA ASP A 135 4.02 -6.02 -18.32
C ASP A 135 5.23 -5.15 -17.91
N LEU A 136 6.09 -5.65 -17.04
CA LEU A 136 7.25 -4.90 -16.59
C LEU A 136 8.39 -4.94 -17.62
N ALA A 137 9.21 -3.89 -17.60
CA ALA A 137 10.33 -3.75 -18.55
C ALA A 137 11.51 -4.71 -18.32
N TYR A 138 11.42 -5.59 -17.33
CA TYR A 138 12.49 -6.50 -16.89
C TYR A 138 12.46 -7.82 -17.68
N LYS A 139 12.85 -7.79 -18.94
CA LYS A 139 12.75 -8.90 -19.88
C LYS A 139 13.62 -10.12 -19.57
N ASP A 140 14.53 -9.99 -18.62
CA ASP A 140 15.47 -11.04 -18.24
C ASP A 140 15.04 -11.80 -16.98
N CYS A 141 13.85 -11.48 -16.43
CA CYS A 141 13.26 -12.14 -15.27
C CYS A 141 12.08 -13.00 -15.71
N ASP A 142 12.15 -14.27 -15.45
CA ASP A 142 11.11 -15.22 -15.83
C ASP A 142 10.04 -15.41 -14.74
N THR A 143 10.38 -15.07 -13.49
CA THR A 143 9.48 -15.28 -12.34
C THR A 143 9.49 -14.09 -11.36
N PRO A 144 8.36 -13.84 -10.64
CA PRO A 144 8.32 -12.84 -9.59
C PRO A 144 9.42 -12.95 -8.52
N PRO A 145 9.78 -14.12 -7.99
CA PRO A 145 10.90 -14.22 -7.05
C PRO A 145 12.24 -13.74 -7.59
N GLU A 146 12.53 -13.98 -8.88
CA GLU A 146 13.75 -13.49 -9.53
C GLU A 146 13.76 -11.97 -9.62
N LEU A 147 12.61 -11.37 -9.92
CA LEU A 147 12.50 -9.92 -10.02
C LEU A 147 12.41 -9.24 -8.65
N LEU A 148 11.56 -9.75 -7.75
CA LEU A 148 11.17 -9.06 -6.52
C LEU A 148 12.02 -9.48 -5.32
N GLY A 149 12.71 -10.62 -5.42
CA GLY A 149 13.49 -11.16 -4.30
C GLY A 149 14.53 -10.17 -3.78
N TYR A 150 14.48 -9.94 -2.46
CA TYR A 150 15.31 -8.97 -1.73
C TYR A 150 15.16 -7.52 -2.20
N ARG A 151 14.00 -7.18 -2.76
CA ARG A 151 13.63 -5.80 -3.10
C ARG A 151 12.54 -5.30 -2.18
N GLU A 152 12.57 -4.01 -1.98
CA GLU A 152 11.51 -3.31 -1.27
C GLU A 152 10.28 -3.17 -2.18
N VAL A 153 9.15 -3.65 -1.65
CA VAL A 153 7.82 -3.49 -2.26
C VAL A 153 6.91 -2.79 -1.26
N CYS A 154 5.98 -1.99 -1.76
CA CYS A 154 4.99 -1.36 -0.90
C CYS A 154 3.64 -2.07 -1.07
N LEU A 155 3.12 -2.61 0.02
CA LEU A 155 1.78 -3.17 0.12
C LEU A 155 0.83 -2.01 0.41
N ASN A 156 -0.20 -1.86 -0.41
CA ASN A 156 -1.17 -0.77 -0.26
C ASN A 156 -2.57 -1.36 -0.12
N VAL A 157 -3.38 -0.75 0.73
CA VAL A 157 -4.78 -1.08 0.91
C VAL A 157 -5.66 0.16 0.93
N GLU A 158 -6.77 0.08 0.23
CA GLU A 158 -7.88 1.04 0.28
C GLU A 158 -9.16 0.27 0.55
N VAL A 159 -9.95 0.72 1.49
CA VAL A 159 -11.21 0.07 1.89
C VAL A 159 -12.34 1.07 1.87
N THR A 160 -13.49 0.61 1.39
CA THR A 160 -14.77 1.32 1.55
C THR A 160 -15.77 0.35 2.16
N ASP A 161 -16.32 0.66 3.33
CA ASP A 161 -17.31 -0.18 3.98
C ASP A 161 -18.73 -0.03 3.39
N GLU A 162 -19.68 -0.82 3.88
CA GLU A 162 -21.09 -0.79 3.44
C GLU A 162 -21.81 0.53 3.78
N HIS A 163 -21.21 1.37 4.61
CA HIS A 163 -21.74 2.71 4.96
C HIS A 163 -21.07 3.83 4.16
N GLY A 164 -20.08 3.49 3.32
CA GLY A 164 -19.30 4.43 2.52
C GLY A 164 -18.19 5.11 3.32
N VAL A 165 -17.77 4.53 4.44
CA VAL A 165 -16.62 5.00 5.20
C VAL A 165 -15.35 4.46 4.55
N GLU A 166 -14.37 5.34 4.34
CA GLU A 166 -13.12 5.01 3.64
C GLU A 166 -11.94 5.06 4.60
N ALA A 167 -11.00 4.13 4.42
CA ALA A 167 -9.70 4.13 5.08
C ALA A 167 -8.63 3.54 4.15
N SER A 168 -7.37 3.91 4.37
CA SER A 168 -6.25 3.38 3.59
C SER A 168 -4.99 3.27 4.45
N ASP A 169 -4.13 2.32 4.09
CA ASP A 169 -2.81 2.15 4.69
C ASP A 169 -1.80 1.67 3.63
N SER A 170 -0.52 1.85 3.93
CA SER A 170 0.59 1.39 3.09
C SER A 170 1.78 1.04 3.97
N ARG A 171 2.47 -0.07 3.63
CA ARG A 171 3.72 -0.48 4.26
C ARG A 171 4.71 -0.92 3.20
N CYS A 172 5.92 -0.38 3.27
CA CYS A 172 7.01 -0.85 2.42
C CYS A 172 7.84 -1.89 3.17
N VAL A 173 7.99 -3.05 2.55
CA VAL A 173 8.55 -4.27 3.15
C VAL A 173 9.57 -4.89 2.21
N LEU A 174 10.44 -5.76 2.72
CA LEU A 174 11.39 -6.50 1.92
C LEU A 174 10.75 -7.83 1.45
N ALA A 175 10.53 -7.98 0.16
CA ALA A 175 10.04 -9.22 -0.40
C ALA A 175 11.17 -10.26 -0.41
N VAL A 176 10.96 -11.41 0.25
CA VAL A 176 11.97 -12.47 0.31
C VAL A 176 11.45 -13.73 -0.38
N PRO A 177 12.28 -14.40 -1.21
CA PRO A 177 11.89 -15.67 -1.79
C PRO A 177 11.68 -16.70 -0.68
N TRP A 178 10.52 -17.35 -0.69
CA TRP A 178 10.27 -18.40 0.28
C TRP A 178 11.09 -19.65 -0.06
N THR A 179 11.99 -20.03 0.83
CA THR A 179 12.92 -21.16 0.67
C THR A 179 12.36 -22.47 1.25
N GLY A 180 11.06 -22.59 1.40
CA GLY A 180 10.40 -23.77 2.02
C GLY A 180 10.59 -25.09 1.27
N ASP A 181 10.92 -25.04 -0.02
CA ASP A 181 11.33 -26.18 -0.81
C ASP A 181 12.61 -25.81 -1.57
N ASP A 182 13.64 -26.59 -1.38
CA ASP A 182 15.00 -26.66 -1.90
C ASP A 182 15.33 -26.11 -3.33
N THR A 183 14.62 -25.13 -3.81
CA THR A 183 14.95 -24.47 -5.07
C THR A 183 15.76 -23.21 -4.76
N PRO A 184 17.09 -23.25 -4.91
CA PRO A 184 17.88 -22.04 -4.80
C PRO A 184 17.39 -21.06 -5.89
N ILE A 185 17.04 -19.85 -5.49
CA ILE A 185 16.91 -18.77 -6.47
C ILE A 185 18.33 -18.31 -6.75
N ASP A 186 18.99 -19.01 -7.67
CA ASP A 186 20.38 -18.76 -8.01
C ASP A 186 20.58 -17.51 -8.86
N ASP A 187 19.51 -16.99 -9.47
CA ASP A 187 19.57 -15.85 -10.39
C ASP A 187 18.56 -14.77 -10.00
N ILE A 188 18.95 -13.86 -9.11
CA ILE A 188 18.20 -12.62 -8.91
C ILE A 188 18.51 -11.70 -10.10
N CYS A 189 17.47 -11.34 -10.84
CA CYS A 189 17.60 -10.39 -11.93
C CYS A 189 18.06 -9.03 -11.42
N LEU A 190 19.20 -8.57 -11.88
CA LEU A 190 19.63 -7.21 -11.59
C LEU A 190 18.86 -6.24 -12.49
N PRO A 191 18.44 -5.06 -11.96
CA PRO A 191 17.81 -4.02 -12.79
C PRO A 191 18.78 -3.64 -13.93
N PRO A 192 18.27 -3.30 -15.11
CA PRO A 192 19.09 -2.70 -16.14
C PRO A 192 19.71 -1.40 -15.60
N HIS A 193 21.01 -1.29 -15.74
CA HIS A 193 21.81 -0.13 -15.34
C HIS A 193 21.51 1.10 -16.20
#